data_1e64cf3ec7d1bdf46b91b687e911ba0f
#
_entry.id   1e64cf3ec7d1bdf46b91b687e911ba0f
#
_cell.length_a   1.000
_cell.length_b   1.000
_cell.length_c   1.000
_cell.angle_alpha   90.00
_cell.angle_beta   90.00
_cell.angle_gamma   90.00
#
_symmetry.space_group_name_H-M   'P 1'
#
loop_
_entity.id
_entity.type
_entity.pdbx_description
1 polymer ?
#
loop_
_entity_poly.entity_id
_entity_poly.type
_entity_poly.pdbx_seq_one_letter_code
_entity_poly.pdbx_strand_id
1 'polypeptide(L)'
;RTTAKQRLTGSRLHLELVREGYQVGITVVRDYLREFKRRKAEVFIPLVHRPGDEAQVDFFEVTVDEDGVRRKVWQFLMRLMYSGRDFAWLYDRCDQLSFLDGHVRAFDHFCGVPQRCIYDNLSPAVARVTFPRRQLTQRFSALVNHYLLEPCFARVGEGHDKGGVEG
;
A
#
# COMPACT_ATOMS: atom_id res chain seq x y z
N ARG A 1 6.29 15.54 -2.04
CA ARG A 1 5.89 15.06 -3.39
C ARG A 1 6.03 16.22 -4.37
N THR A 2 7.10 16.25 -5.19
CA THR A 2 7.26 17.21 -6.28
C THR A 2 6.35 16.77 -7.44
N THR A 3 5.39 17.61 -7.82
CA THR A 3 4.53 17.40 -8.99
C THR A 3 5.39 17.28 -10.26
N ALA A 4 4.89 16.62 -11.32
CA ALA A 4 5.62 16.45 -12.59
C ALA A 4 6.14 17.79 -13.17
N LYS A 5 5.48 18.91 -12.87
CA LYS A 5 5.91 20.29 -13.23
C LYS A 5 7.13 20.80 -12.45
N GLN A 6 7.48 20.19 -11.32
CA GLN A 6 8.59 20.60 -10.45
C GLN A 6 9.86 19.76 -10.64
N ARG A 7 9.85 18.79 -11.56
CA ARG A 7 11.06 18.00 -11.84
C ARG A 7 12.09 18.87 -12.56
N LEU A 8 13.28 18.96 -12.00
CA LEU A 8 14.42 19.61 -12.65
C LEU A 8 14.73 18.87 -13.97
N THR A 9 14.56 19.60 -15.09
CA THR A 9 14.98 19.10 -16.40
C THR A 9 16.48 19.34 -16.59
N GLY A 10 17.15 18.57 -17.43
CA GLY A 10 18.57 18.73 -17.72
C GLY A 10 18.92 20.15 -18.21
N SER A 11 18.01 20.76 -18.98
CA SER A 11 18.19 22.14 -19.47
C SER A 11 18.11 23.16 -18.33
N ARG A 12 17.20 22.97 -17.36
CA ARG A 12 17.08 23.87 -16.22
C ARG A 12 18.26 23.74 -15.27
N LEU A 13 18.71 22.50 -15.01
CA LEU A 13 19.91 22.26 -14.20
C LEU A 13 21.15 22.89 -14.85
N HIS A 14 21.31 22.76 -16.16
CA HIS A 14 22.41 23.39 -16.89
C HIS A 14 22.40 24.93 -16.74
N LEU A 15 21.22 25.57 -16.88
CA LEU A 15 21.06 27.00 -16.70
C LEU A 15 21.45 27.45 -15.27
N GLU A 16 21.08 26.69 -14.25
CA GLU A 16 21.44 27.00 -12.86
C GLU A 16 22.93 26.86 -12.62
N LEU A 17 23.57 25.80 -13.13
CA LEU A 17 25.04 25.63 -13.04
C LEU A 17 25.81 26.77 -13.72
N VAL A 18 25.36 27.20 -14.91
CA VAL A 18 25.97 28.33 -15.61
C VAL A 18 25.80 29.66 -14.81
N ARG A 19 24.63 29.84 -14.17
CA ARG A 19 24.41 31.03 -13.29
C ARG A 19 25.30 31.01 -12.05
N GLU A 20 25.62 29.85 -11.52
CA GLU A 20 26.54 29.66 -10.40
C GLU A 20 28.03 29.77 -10.81
N GLY A 21 28.31 29.97 -12.11
CA GLY A 21 29.66 30.18 -12.63
C GLY A 21 30.37 28.90 -13.13
N TYR A 22 29.70 27.77 -13.18
CA TYR A 22 30.27 26.52 -13.71
C TYR A 22 30.27 26.53 -15.24
N GLN A 23 31.42 26.28 -15.84
CA GLN A 23 31.57 26.14 -17.31
C GLN A 23 31.36 24.68 -17.70
N VAL A 24 30.10 24.26 -17.82
CA VAL A 24 29.74 22.88 -18.23
C VAL A 24 28.85 22.91 -19.46
N GLY A 25 29.09 22.00 -20.39
CA GLY A 25 28.23 21.83 -21.56
C GLY A 25 26.92 21.07 -21.19
N ILE A 26 25.82 21.41 -21.87
CA ILE A 26 24.53 20.76 -21.66
C ILE A 26 24.57 19.23 -21.88
N THR A 27 25.45 18.77 -22.77
CA THR A 27 25.64 17.33 -23.06
C THR A 27 26.18 16.62 -21.83
N VAL A 28 27.17 17.20 -21.14
CA VAL A 28 27.73 16.65 -19.90
C VAL A 28 26.67 16.52 -18.81
N VAL A 29 25.84 17.56 -18.64
CA VAL A 29 24.74 17.54 -17.67
C VAL A 29 23.70 16.47 -18.01
N ARG A 30 23.36 16.30 -19.30
CA ARG A 30 22.42 15.28 -19.75
C ARG A 30 22.95 13.87 -19.57
N ASP A 31 24.24 13.64 -19.86
CA ASP A 31 24.88 12.35 -19.70
C ASP A 31 25.01 11.97 -18.21
N TYR A 32 25.38 12.93 -17.37
CA TYR A 32 25.38 12.73 -15.92
C TYR A 32 23.97 12.36 -15.40
N LEU A 33 22.93 13.09 -15.82
CA LEU A 33 21.56 12.79 -15.41
C LEU A 33 21.07 11.44 -15.93
N ARG A 34 21.54 11.01 -17.14
CA ARG A 34 21.22 9.68 -17.69
C ARG A 34 21.87 8.59 -16.84
N GLU A 35 23.14 8.76 -16.50
CA GLU A 35 23.89 7.83 -15.66
C GLU A 35 23.32 7.79 -14.23
N PHE A 36 22.99 8.94 -13.64
CA PHE A 36 22.35 9.03 -12.34
C PHE A 36 20.98 8.34 -12.30
N LYS A 37 20.16 8.51 -13.34
CA LYS A 37 18.88 7.81 -13.48
C LYS A 37 19.09 6.30 -13.68
N ARG A 38 20.13 5.89 -14.43
CA ARG A 38 20.46 4.48 -14.62
C ARG A 38 20.91 3.80 -13.33
N ARG A 39 21.69 4.50 -12.49
CA ARG A 39 22.10 4.01 -11.16
C ARG A 39 20.95 3.96 -10.17
N LYS A 40 19.95 4.84 -10.34
CA LYS A 40 18.69 4.83 -9.58
C LYS A 40 17.57 4.03 -10.23
N ALA A 41 17.83 3.36 -11.35
CA ALA A 41 16.88 2.43 -11.91
C ALA A 41 16.64 1.32 -10.87
N GLU A 42 15.43 1.27 -10.34
CA GLU A 42 15.01 0.26 -9.39
C GLU A 42 15.19 -1.10 -10.07
N VAL A 43 15.93 -1.98 -9.40
CA VAL A 43 15.99 -3.38 -9.82
C VAL A 43 14.62 -3.95 -9.51
N PHE A 44 13.83 -4.28 -10.54
CA PHE A 44 12.60 -5.03 -10.38
C PHE A 44 12.96 -6.42 -9.86
N ILE A 45 12.80 -6.62 -8.57
CA ILE A 45 12.87 -7.94 -7.95
C ILE A 45 11.44 -8.46 -7.97
N PRO A 46 11.12 -9.51 -8.75
CA PRO A 46 9.80 -10.12 -8.73
C PRO A 46 9.48 -10.55 -7.29
N LEU A 47 8.40 -10.04 -6.73
CA LEU A 47 7.87 -10.52 -5.47
C LEU A 47 7.34 -11.94 -5.70
N VAL A 48 8.05 -12.93 -5.22
CA VAL A 48 7.64 -14.33 -5.30
C VAL A 48 6.86 -14.65 -4.02
N HIS A 49 5.56 -14.71 -4.13
CA HIS A 49 4.69 -15.16 -3.04
C HIS A 49 4.55 -16.68 -3.08
N ARG A 50 4.46 -17.33 -1.93
CA ARG A 50 4.15 -18.76 -1.82
C ARG A 50 2.68 -18.94 -1.41
N PRO A 51 2.07 -20.12 -1.68
CA PRO A 51 0.72 -20.40 -1.20
C PRO A 51 0.60 -20.22 0.32
N GLY A 52 -0.38 -19.43 0.75
CA GLY A 52 -0.65 -19.19 2.17
C GLY A 52 0.30 -18.23 2.89
N ASP A 53 1.33 -17.71 2.23
CA ASP A 53 2.29 -16.81 2.90
C ASP A 53 1.65 -15.45 3.24
N GLU A 54 0.91 -14.86 2.28
CA GLU A 54 0.60 -13.45 2.37
C GLU A 54 -0.76 -13.09 1.77
N ALA A 55 -1.48 -12.18 2.45
CA ALA A 55 -2.66 -11.52 1.94
C ALA A 55 -2.52 -10.00 2.10
N GLN A 56 -3.10 -9.25 1.19
CA GLN A 56 -3.26 -7.81 1.30
C GLN A 56 -4.69 -7.51 1.74
N VAL A 57 -4.84 -6.59 2.70
CA VAL A 57 -6.13 -6.21 3.27
C VAL A 57 -6.33 -4.71 3.10
N ASP A 58 -7.49 -4.35 2.57
CA ASP A 58 -7.92 -2.97 2.43
C ASP A 58 -9.36 -2.79 2.94
N PHE A 59 -9.69 -1.59 3.43
CA PHE A 59 -11.02 -1.27 3.96
C PHE A 59 -11.35 0.18 3.61
N PHE A 60 -12.14 0.37 2.58
CA PHE A 60 -12.36 1.67 1.94
C PHE A 60 -13.83 1.93 1.62
N GLU A 61 -14.17 3.21 1.44
CA GLU A 61 -15.52 3.64 1.08
C GLU A 61 -15.79 3.38 -0.39
N VAL A 62 -16.93 2.80 -0.70
CA VAL A 62 -17.46 2.61 -2.06
C VAL A 62 -18.88 3.13 -2.16
N THR A 63 -19.31 3.50 -3.36
CA THR A 63 -20.70 3.85 -3.64
C THR A 63 -21.38 2.66 -4.31
N VAL A 64 -22.47 2.19 -3.74
CA VAL A 64 -23.31 1.14 -4.31
C VAL A 64 -24.64 1.72 -4.77
N ASP A 65 -25.21 1.14 -5.80
CA ASP A 65 -26.57 1.40 -6.26
C ASP A 65 -27.45 0.23 -5.82
N GLU A 66 -28.42 0.52 -4.94
CA GLU A 66 -29.36 -0.46 -4.43
C GLU A 66 -30.77 0.05 -4.73
N ASP A 67 -31.46 -0.63 -5.62
CA ASP A 67 -32.80 -0.28 -6.09
C ASP A 67 -32.91 1.16 -6.64
N GLY A 68 -31.88 1.65 -7.34
CA GLY A 68 -31.82 2.99 -7.90
C GLY A 68 -31.44 4.08 -6.89
N VAL A 69 -31.15 3.72 -5.64
CA VAL A 69 -30.67 4.63 -4.61
C VAL A 69 -29.17 4.44 -4.38
N ARG A 70 -28.39 5.49 -4.63
CA ARG A 70 -26.96 5.48 -4.37
C ARG A 70 -26.69 5.72 -2.90
N ARG A 71 -25.96 4.80 -2.28
CA ARG A 71 -25.47 4.96 -0.91
C ARG A 71 -24.00 4.63 -0.77
N LYS A 72 -23.34 5.23 0.20
CA LYS A 72 -21.96 4.96 0.57
C LYS A 72 -21.92 3.84 1.60
N VAL A 73 -21.04 2.87 1.33
CA VAL A 73 -20.78 1.74 2.21
C VAL A 73 -19.28 1.52 2.30
N TRP A 74 -18.85 0.69 3.22
CA TRP A 74 -17.46 0.33 3.40
C TRP A 74 -17.22 -1.08 2.89
N GLN A 75 -16.24 -1.22 1.98
CA GLN A 75 -15.84 -2.52 1.45
C GLN A 75 -14.59 -3.01 2.15
N PHE A 76 -14.71 -4.16 2.81
CA PHE A 76 -13.56 -4.95 3.23
C PHE A 76 -13.12 -5.80 2.06
N LEU A 77 -11.84 -5.75 1.71
CA LEU A 77 -11.23 -6.53 0.65
C LEU A 77 -10.00 -7.24 1.20
N MET A 78 -9.92 -8.55 0.99
CA MET A 78 -8.71 -9.34 1.25
C MET A 78 -8.33 -10.11 -0.01
N ARG A 79 -7.07 -9.94 -0.46
CA ARG A 79 -6.50 -10.63 -1.63
C ARG A 79 -5.36 -11.53 -1.22
N LEU A 80 -5.42 -12.80 -1.58
CA LEU A 80 -4.30 -13.73 -1.44
C LEU A 80 -3.25 -13.45 -2.52
N MET A 81 -2.02 -13.13 -2.11
CA MET A 81 -0.99 -12.64 -3.02
C MET A 81 -0.47 -13.71 -3.99
N TYR A 82 -0.48 -14.99 -3.61
CA TYR A 82 -0.07 -16.09 -4.51
C TYR A 82 -1.09 -16.37 -5.62
N SER A 83 -2.37 -16.52 -5.26
CA SER A 83 -3.41 -16.94 -6.20
C SER A 83 -4.14 -15.79 -6.86
N GLY A 84 -4.03 -14.57 -6.33
CA GLY A 84 -4.86 -13.43 -6.72
C GLY A 84 -6.34 -13.58 -6.35
N ARG A 85 -6.69 -14.58 -5.51
CA ARG A 85 -8.06 -14.80 -5.08
C ARG A 85 -8.51 -13.73 -4.12
N ASP A 86 -9.67 -13.14 -4.39
CA ASP A 86 -10.25 -12.05 -3.61
C ASP A 86 -11.42 -12.55 -2.75
N PHE A 87 -11.56 -11.93 -1.59
CA PHE A 87 -12.77 -11.92 -0.78
C PHE A 87 -13.17 -10.46 -0.55
N ALA A 88 -14.43 -10.12 -0.82
CA ALA A 88 -14.98 -8.79 -0.57
C ALA A 88 -16.30 -8.90 0.21
N TRP A 89 -16.49 -7.97 1.16
CA TRP A 89 -17.73 -7.85 1.93
C TRP A 89 -18.06 -6.40 2.20
N LEU A 90 -19.35 -6.05 2.20
CA LEU A 90 -19.83 -4.69 2.40
C LEU A 90 -20.35 -4.49 3.82
N TYR A 91 -20.04 -3.32 4.40
CA TYR A 91 -20.47 -2.89 5.73
C TYR A 91 -21.05 -1.48 5.68
N ASP A 92 -22.01 -1.21 6.52
CA ASP A 92 -22.58 0.15 6.64
C ASP A 92 -21.65 1.10 7.40
N ARG A 93 -20.68 0.59 8.14
CA ARG A 93 -19.78 1.37 8.99
C ARG A 93 -18.32 0.93 8.88
N CYS A 94 -17.44 1.94 8.96
CA CYS A 94 -16.00 1.71 9.12
C CYS A 94 -15.66 1.65 10.61
N ASP A 95 -15.95 0.55 11.25
CA ASP A 95 -15.63 0.35 12.65
C ASP A 95 -14.79 -0.91 12.87
N GLN A 96 -14.31 -1.07 14.11
CA GLN A 96 -13.46 -2.18 14.47
C GLN A 96 -14.19 -3.53 14.37
N LEU A 97 -15.50 -3.58 14.66
CA LEU A 97 -16.26 -4.82 14.60
C LEU A 97 -16.37 -5.31 13.14
N SER A 98 -16.74 -4.41 12.23
CA SER A 98 -16.80 -4.70 10.79
C SER A 98 -15.45 -5.15 10.25
N PHE A 99 -14.37 -4.51 10.69
CA PHE A 99 -13.02 -4.90 10.29
C PHE A 99 -12.64 -6.30 10.78
N LEU A 100 -12.93 -6.64 12.03
CA LEU A 100 -12.65 -7.97 12.58
C LEU A 100 -13.53 -9.07 11.95
N ASP A 101 -14.83 -8.79 11.76
CA ASP A 101 -15.77 -9.69 11.09
C ASP A 101 -15.34 -9.98 9.64
N GLY A 102 -14.83 -8.95 8.92
CA GLY A 102 -14.27 -9.11 7.58
C GLY A 102 -13.14 -10.13 7.52
N HIS A 103 -12.26 -10.14 8.51
CA HIS A 103 -11.19 -11.13 8.60
C HIS A 103 -11.73 -12.53 8.82
N VAL A 104 -12.65 -12.71 9.77
CA VAL A 104 -13.23 -14.02 10.06
C VAL A 104 -13.91 -14.60 8.84
N ARG A 105 -14.74 -13.81 8.15
CA ARG A 105 -15.42 -14.22 6.90
C ARG A 105 -14.44 -14.54 5.78
N ALA A 106 -13.37 -13.76 5.64
CA ALA A 106 -12.35 -14.02 4.63
C ALA A 106 -11.62 -15.35 4.89
N PHE A 107 -11.26 -15.63 6.15
CA PHE A 107 -10.59 -16.88 6.51
C PHE A 107 -11.49 -18.08 6.29
N ASP A 108 -12.79 -17.99 6.60
CA ASP A 108 -13.78 -19.01 6.29
C ASP A 108 -13.90 -19.23 4.76
N HIS A 109 -14.00 -18.14 3.99
CA HIS A 109 -14.09 -18.19 2.54
C HIS A 109 -12.86 -18.84 1.87
N PHE A 110 -11.67 -18.56 2.38
CA PHE A 110 -10.42 -19.14 1.88
C PHE A 110 -10.15 -20.53 2.42
N CYS A 111 -10.93 -21.00 3.41
CA CYS A 111 -10.69 -22.23 4.15
C CYS A 111 -9.29 -22.27 4.78
N GLY A 112 -8.78 -21.11 5.23
CA GLY A 112 -7.46 -21.00 5.82
C GLY A 112 -7.07 -19.57 6.15
N VAL A 113 -5.98 -19.42 6.91
CA VAL A 113 -5.45 -18.14 7.36
C VAL A 113 -4.07 -17.93 6.74
N PRO A 114 -3.81 -16.81 6.06
CA PRO A 114 -2.48 -16.48 5.56
C PRO A 114 -1.53 -16.23 6.73
N GLN A 115 -0.24 -16.54 6.55
CA GLN A 115 0.75 -16.29 7.60
C GLN A 115 0.89 -14.81 7.92
N ARG A 116 0.83 -13.95 6.89
CA ARG A 116 0.92 -12.49 7.01
C ARG A 116 -0.24 -11.79 6.34
N CYS A 117 -0.72 -10.71 6.98
CA CYS A 117 -1.65 -9.77 6.37
C CYS A 117 -1.00 -8.38 6.30
N ILE A 118 -0.95 -7.83 5.08
CA ILE A 118 -0.43 -6.48 4.82
C ILE A 118 -1.59 -5.50 4.84
N TYR A 119 -1.45 -4.44 5.64
CA TYR A 119 -2.45 -3.39 5.81
C TYR A 119 -1.92 -2.04 5.36
N ASP A 120 -2.74 -1.30 4.60
CA ASP A 120 -2.46 0.09 4.31
C ASP A 120 -3.18 0.99 5.31
N ASN A 121 -2.44 1.48 6.30
CA ASN A 121 -2.82 2.58 7.22
C ASN A 121 -4.23 2.51 7.84
N LEU A 122 -4.67 1.33 8.28
CA LEU A 122 -6.03 1.08 8.75
C LEU A 122 -6.26 1.58 10.18
N SER A 123 -7.06 2.64 10.30
CA SER A 123 -7.51 3.21 11.59
C SER A 123 -8.21 2.19 12.52
N PRO A 124 -9.06 1.25 12.04
CA PRO A 124 -9.73 0.28 12.90
C PRO A 124 -8.81 -0.71 13.60
N ALA A 125 -7.63 -0.98 13.04
CA ALA A 125 -6.64 -1.91 13.62
C ALA A 125 -5.70 -1.23 14.62
N VAL A 126 -5.54 0.09 14.55
CA VAL A 126 -4.49 0.84 15.24
C VAL A 126 -5.08 1.78 16.28
N ALA A 127 -4.73 1.59 17.56
CA ALA A 127 -5.14 2.46 18.66
C ALA A 127 -4.34 3.77 18.68
N ARG A 128 -3.06 3.72 18.33
CA ARG A 128 -2.16 4.88 18.32
C ARG A 128 -0.99 4.66 17.35
N VAL A 129 -0.69 5.69 16.56
CA VAL A 129 0.51 5.71 15.72
C VAL A 129 1.62 6.42 16.51
N THR A 130 2.52 5.65 17.11
CA THR A 130 3.73 6.18 17.76
C THR A 130 4.93 5.64 16.99
N PHE A 131 5.70 6.52 16.34
CA PHE A 131 6.91 6.09 15.63
C PHE A 131 7.95 5.53 16.62
N PRO A 132 8.65 4.42 16.31
CA PRO A 132 8.57 3.57 15.12
C PRO A 132 7.54 2.42 15.21
N ARG A 133 6.78 2.30 16.30
CA ARG A 133 5.83 1.20 16.53
C ARG A 133 4.39 1.70 16.53
N ARG A 134 3.52 1.00 15.80
CA ARG A 134 2.05 1.18 15.90
C ARG A 134 1.54 0.34 17.06
N GLN A 135 0.72 0.96 17.91
CA GLN A 135 0.05 0.23 18.99
C GLN A 135 -1.28 -0.30 18.45
N LEU A 136 -1.41 -1.63 18.40
CA LEU A 136 -2.63 -2.29 17.96
C LEU A 136 -3.73 -2.13 19.02
N THR A 137 -4.98 -2.14 18.57
CA THR A 137 -6.11 -2.24 19.49
C THR A 137 -6.10 -3.60 20.19
N GLN A 138 -6.60 -3.65 21.42
CA GLN A 138 -6.64 -4.90 22.19
C GLN A 138 -7.41 -6.02 21.47
N ARG A 139 -8.54 -5.67 20.82
CA ARG A 139 -9.36 -6.64 20.07
C ARG A 139 -8.66 -7.15 18.82
N PHE A 140 -7.96 -6.28 18.08
CA PHE A 140 -7.20 -6.72 16.92
C PHE A 140 -6.00 -7.59 17.34
N SER A 141 -5.32 -7.25 18.43
CA SER A 141 -4.26 -8.10 18.99
C SER A 141 -4.79 -9.49 19.40
N ALA A 142 -6.01 -9.56 19.95
CA ALA A 142 -6.64 -10.84 20.27
C ALA A 142 -6.92 -11.68 19.00
N LEU A 143 -7.42 -11.07 17.91
CA LEU A 143 -7.61 -11.76 16.63
C LEU A 143 -6.29 -12.26 16.06
N VAL A 144 -5.26 -11.41 16.03
CA VAL A 144 -3.90 -11.75 15.56
C VAL A 144 -3.35 -12.97 16.30
N ASN A 145 -3.47 -12.96 17.63
CA ASN A 145 -3.00 -14.05 18.46
C ASN A 145 -3.83 -15.34 18.29
N HIS A 146 -5.16 -15.20 18.12
CA HIS A 146 -6.05 -16.36 17.93
C HIS A 146 -5.75 -17.10 16.62
N TYR A 147 -5.55 -16.36 15.55
CA TYR A 147 -5.28 -16.92 14.23
C TYR A 147 -3.80 -17.13 13.93
N LEU A 148 -2.91 -16.73 14.83
CA LEU A 148 -1.43 -16.81 14.71
C LEU A 148 -0.93 -16.09 13.43
N LEU A 149 -1.59 -15.04 13.01
CA LEU A 149 -1.21 -14.27 11.84
C LEU A 149 -0.21 -13.15 12.20
N GLU A 150 0.67 -12.80 11.27
CA GLU A 150 1.60 -11.67 11.38
C GLU A 150 1.00 -10.41 10.72
N PRO A 151 0.64 -9.36 11.48
CA PRO A 151 0.15 -8.12 10.90
C PRO A 151 1.32 -7.24 10.44
N CYS A 152 1.38 -6.95 9.14
CA CYS A 152 2.35 -6.05 8.52
C CYS A 152 1.65 -4.77 8.07
N PHE A 153 2.21 -3.61 8.40
CA PHE A 153 1.65 -2.33 8.00
C PHE A 153 2.58 -1.65 6.99
N ALA A 154 2.05 -1.29 5.83
CA ALA A 154 2.78 -0.56 4.81
C ALA A 154 3.35 0.76 5.37
N ARG A 155 4.54 1.15 4.92
CA ARG A 155 5.16 2.42 5.32
C ARG A 155 4.46 3.58 4.64
N VAL A 156 4.18 4.62 5.40
CA VAL A 156 3.59 5.85 4.87
C VAL A 156 4.55 6.47 3.85
N GLY A 157 4.17 6.47 2.56
CA GLY A 157 4.92 7.15 1.49
C GLY A 157 5.74 6.28 0.56
N GLU A 158 5.88 4.99 0.78
CA GLU A 158 6.54 4.07 -0.14
C GLU A 158 5.47 3.25 -0.91
N GLY A 159 5.14 3.72 -2.12
CA GLY A 159 4.12 3.09 -2.99
C GLY A 159 4.52 1.73 -3.58
N HIS A 160 5.70 1.20 -3.22
CA HIS A 160 6.24 -0.04 -3.79
C HIS A 160 5.75 -1.32 -3.09
N ASP A 161 5.15 -1.20 -1.90
CA ASP A 161 4.64 -2.36 -1.15
C ASP A 161 3.21 -2.78 -1.60
N LYS A 162 2.65 -2.12 -2.64
CA LYS A 162 1.25 -2.25 -3.05
C LYS A 162 1.04 -2.96 -4.39
N GLY A 163 1.79 -3.96 -4.72
CA GLY A 163 1.72 -4.58 -6.05
C GLY A 163 0.43 -5.36 -6.39
N GLY A 164 -0.51 -5.56 -5.47
CA GLY A 164 -1.57 -6.54 -5.65
C GLY A 164 -3.02 -6.03 -5.80
N VAL A 165 -3.33 -4.79 -5.43
CA VAL A 165 -4.73 -4.28 -5.36
C VAL A 165 -5.02 -3.16 -6.37
N GLU A 166 -4.00 -2.61 -7.05
CA GLU A 166 -4.16 -1.50 -8.02
C GLU A 166 -4.30 -1.97 -9.49
N GLY A 167 -4.66 -3.23 -9.74
CA GLY A 167 -4.90 -3.78 -11.08
C GLY A 167 -6.37 -3.93 -11.41
#